data_b024171da96dcc39218aa47155ba866f
#
_entry.id   b024171da96dcc39218aa47155ba866f
#
_cell.length_a   1.000
_cell.length_b   1.000
_cell.length_c   1.000
_cell.angle_alpha   90.00
_cell.angle_beta   90.00
_cell.angle_gamma   90.00
#
_symmetry.space_group_name_H-M   'P 1'
#
loop_
_entity.id
_entity.type
_entity.pdbx_description
1 polymer ?
#
loop_
_entity_poly.entity_id
_entity_poly.type
_entity_poly.pdbx_seq_one_letter_code
_entity_poly.pdbx_strand_id
1 'polypeptide(L)'
;MDTTLRPLPGFSSYGVTEEGAVVNVRTGYSLKPFKRGKNYSYVRLYTGKGSESIERSVAACVWAAHHHRWPPKGQYVCHVDGFLENNHIDNLYLGTRAEVARTSARRSATIYQRYIDEVTEEINSILGLD
;
A
#
# COMPACT_ATOMS: atom_id res chain seq x y z
N MET A 1 9.23 -22.21 6.15
CA MET A 1 9.24 -21.24 5.06
C MET A 1 9.66 -19.89 5.57
N ASP A 2 10.78 -19.44 5.07
CA ASP A 2 11.35 -18.19 5.56
C ASP A 2 10.71 -17.01 4.86
N THR A 3 9.81 -16.35 5.57
CA THR A 3 9.37 -15.04 5.13
C THR A 3 10.52 -14.07 5.43
N THR A 4 11.20 -13.63 4.40
CA THR A 4 12.27 -12.67 4.57
C THR A 4 11.69 -11.33 4.99
N LEU A 5 12.03 -10.89 6.20
CA LEU A 5 11.67 -9.57 6.69
C LEU A 5 12.80 -8.60 6.37
N ARG A 6 12.45 -7.49 5.76
CA ARG A 6 13.40 -6.41 5.52
C ARG A 6 13.31 -5.39 6.63
N PRO A 7 14.44 -4.99 7.22
CA PRO A 7 14.42 -4.02 8.32
C PRO A 7 13.84 -2.68 7.87
N LEU A 8 13.08 -2.04 8.75
CA LEU A 8 12.52 -0.74 8.49
C LEU A 8 13.52 0.34 8.95
N PRO A 9 13.97 1.23 8.04
CA PRO A 9 14.98 2.23 8.42
C PRO A 9 14.54 3.10 9.58
N GLY A 10 15.39 3.21 10.60
CA GLY A 10 15.12 4.00 11.80
C GLY A 10 14.18 3.36 12.82
N PHE A 11 13.66 2.17 12.55
CA PHE A 11 12.72 1.46 13.42
C PHE A 11 13.13 0.01 13.55
N SER A 12 14.14 -0.25 14.36
CA SER A 12 14.76 -1.57 14.49
C SER A 12 13.83 -2.67 14.99
N SER A 13 12.71 -2.30 15.63
CA SER A 13 11.75 -3.29 16.13
C SER A 13 10.80 -3.81 15.06
N TYR A 14 10.89 -3.31 13.83
CA TYR A 14 9.95 -3.65 12.77
C TYR A 14 10.65 -4.15 11.52
N GLY A 15 9.98 -5.05 10.83
CA GLY A 15 10.39 -5.53 9.52
C GLY A 15 9.19 -5.57 8.59
N VAL A 16 9.43 -5.70 7.30
CA VAL A 16 8.39 -5.64 6.27
C VAL A 16 8.52 -6.83 5.35
N THR A 17 7.38 -7.45 5.00
CA THR A 17 7.33 -8.52 3.99
C THR A 17 7.14 -7.91 2.59
N GLU A 18 7.39 -8.71 1.56
CA GLU A 18 7.20 -8.27 0.17
C GLU A 18 5.73 -7.94 -0.14
N GLU A 19 4.80 -8.62 0.51
CA GLU A 19 3.36 -8.43 0.30
C GLU A 19 2.81 -7.20 1.01
N GLY A 20 3.60 -6.57 1.87
CA GLY A 20 3.19 -5.33 2.52
C GLY A 20 2.72 -5.50 3.96
N ALA A 21 3.11 -6.57 4.62
CA ALA A 21 2.86 -6.71 6.06
C ALA A 21 4.01 -6.07 6.85
N VAL A 22 3.67 -5.25 7.82
CA VAL A 22 4.64 -4.68 8.77
C VAL A 22 4.58 -5.52 10.04
N VAL A 23 5.70 -6.06 10.46
CA VAL A 23 5.78 -7.05 11.53
C VAL A 23 6.68 -6.52 12.65
N ASN A 24 6.24 -6.72 13.90
CA ASN A 24 7.11 -6.49 15.05
C ASN A 24 8.03 -7.69 15.17
N VAL A 25 9.34 -7.48 14.95
CA VAL A 25 10.31 -8.59 14.89
C VAL A 25 10.55 -9.23 16.26
N ARG A 26 10.24 -8.53 17.34
CA ARG A 26 10.42 -9.07 18.71
C ARG A 26 9.32 -10.04 19.10
N THR A 27 8.09 -9.78 18.65
CA THR A 27 6.92 -10.59 19.00
C THR A 27 6.48 -11.51 17.87
N GLY A 28 6.88 -11.22 16.64
CA GLY A 28 6.43 -11.93 15.44
C GLY A 28 5.04 -11.54 14.97
N TYR A 29 4.36 -10.63 15.66
CA TYR A 29 3.02 -10.22 15.27
C TYR A 29 3.03 -9.15 14.17
N SER A 30 2.14 -9.34 13.19
CA SER A 30 1.88 -8.32 12.18
C SER A 30 1.09 -7.18 12.77
N LEU A 31 1.48 -5.95 12.44
CA LEU A 31 0.69 -4.78 12.83
C LEU A 31 -0.62 -4.76 12.05
N LYS A 32 -1.69 -4.40 12.73
CA LYS A 32 -2.99 -4.24 12.08
C LYS A 32 -3.06 -2.86 11.45
N PRO A 33 -3.14 -2.75 10.11
CA PRO A 33 -3.26 -1.45 9.47
C PRO A 33 -4.61 -0.81 9.76
N PHE A 34 -4.63 0.52 9.78
CA PHE A 34 -5.87 1.28 9.89
C PHE A 34 -5.99 2.24 8.71
N LYS A 35 -7.22 2.63 8.39
CA LYS A 35 -7.49 3.49 7.24
C LYS A 35 -7.45 4.96 7.64
N ARG A 36 -6.82 5.77 6.78
CA ARG A 36 -6.85 7.23 6.86
C ARG A 36 -7.31 7.77 5.51
N GLY A 37 -8.21 8.74 5.53
CA GLY A 37 -8.73 9.32 4.30
C GLY A 37 -9.42 8.29 3.41
N LYS A 38 -9.18 8.36 2.11
CA LYS A 38 -9.83 7.49 1.13
C LYS A 38 -8.99 6.24 0.86
N ASN A 39 -9.09 5.25 1.75
CA ASN A 39 -8.52 3.91 1.53
C ASN A 39 -7.01 3.76 1.66
N TYR A 40 -6.29 4.76 2.15
CA TYR A 40 -4.88 4.59 2.48
C TYR A 40 -4.73 3.82 3.77
N SER A 41 -3.88 2.81 3.76
CA SER A 41 -3.57 2.02 4.95
C SER A 41 -2.34 2.56 5.65
N TYR A 42 -2.43 2.73 6.97
CA TYR A 42 -1.35 3.24 7.81
C TYR A 42 -1.07 2.28 8.95
N VAL A 43 0.14 2.33 9.45
CA VAL A 43 0.53 1.63 10.68
C VAL A 43 1.14 2.63 11.65
N ARG A 44 1.07 2.29 12.94
CA ARG A 44 1.69 3.08 14.00
C ARG A 44 2.97 2.42 14.43
N LEU A 45 4.07 3.17 14.31
CA LEU A 45 5.41 2.70 14.64
C LEU A 45 5.88 3.39 15.91
N TYR A 46 6.25 2.59 16.91
CA TYR A 46 6.78 3.12 18.15
C TYR A 46 8.29 3.33 18.00
N THR A 47 8.77 4.49 18.46
CA THR A 47 10.15 4.90 18.26
C THR A 47 11.12 4.29 19.28
N GLY A 48 10.58 3.67 20.32
CA GLY A 48 11.39 3.15 21.42
C GLY A 48 11.62 4.16 22.54
N LYS A 49 11.07 5.37 22.39
CA LYS A 49 11.17 6.44 23.41
C LYS A 49 9.82 6.53 24.12
N GLY A 50 9.62 5.73 25.15
CA GLY A 50 8.37 5.69 25.89
C GLY A 50 7.20 5.34 25.01
N SER A 51 6.14 6.14 25.03
CA SER A 51 4.94 5.93 24.21
C SER A 51 4.95 6.72 22.90
N GLU A 52 6.09 7.32 22.53
CA GLU A 52 6.19 8.07 21.29
C GLU A 52 5.98 7.15 20.08
N SER A 53 5.11 7.56 19.17
CA SER A 53 4.83 6.80 17.97
C SER A 53 4.66 7.73 16.77
N ILE A 54 4.87 7.17 15.59
CA ILE A 54 4.73 7.86 14.32
C ILE A 54 3.85 7.01 13.42
N GLU A 55 2.93 7.65 12.71
CA GLU A 55 2.12 6.98 11.71
C GLU A 55 2.79 7.06 10.34
N ARG A 56 2.84 5.93 9.63
CA ARG A 56 3.38 5.86 8.27
C ARG A 56 2.48 4.97 7.43
N SER A 57 2.34 5.31 6.16
CA SER A 57 1.58 4.46 5.24
C SER A 57 2.30 3.12 5.06
N VAL A 58 1.53 2.06 4.89
CA VAL A 58 2.08 0.72 4.63
C VAL A 58 2.93 0.75 3.35
N ALA A 59 2.47 1.44 2.31
CA ALA A 59 3.23 1.59 1.06
C ALA A 59 4.60 2.22 1.29
N ALA A 60 4.67 3.29 2.09
CA ALA A 60 5.94 3.94 2.41
C ALA A 60 6.87 3.01 3.19
N CYS A 61 6.32 2.20 4.11
CA CYS A 61 7.10 1.22 4.87
C CYS A 61 7.70 0.16 3.94
N VAL A 62 6.92 -0.38 3.02
CA VAL A 62 7.39 -1.38 2.06
C VAL A 62 8.50 -0.80 1.18
N TRP A 63 8.25 0.38 0.63
CA TRP A 63 9.24 1.05 -0.22
C TRP A 63 10.53 1.33 0.55
N ALA A 64 10.42 1.89 1.76
CA ALA A 64 11.57 2.25 2.58
C ALA A 64 12.41 1.02 2.96
N ALA A 65 11.76 -0.08 3.32
CA ALA A 65 12.46 -1.30 3.69
C ALA A 65 13.27 -1.87 2.52
N HIS A 66 12.75 -1.77 1.30
CA HIS A 66 13.42 -2.28 0.11
C HIS A 66 14.51 -1.35 -0.42
N HIS A 67 14.40 -0.05 -0.17
CA HIS A 67 15.37 0.94 -0.66
C HIS A 67 16.30 1.45 0.43
N HIS A 68 16.15 0.96 1.66
CA HIS A 68 16.99 1.31 2.83
C HIS A 68 16.98 2.80 3.17
N ARG A 69 15.92 3.51 2.75
CA ARG A 69 15.71 4.93 3.05
C ARG A 69 14.24 5.27 2.87
N TRP A 70 13.78 6.28 3.58
CA TRP A 70 12.42 6.79 3.41
C TRP A 70 12.33 7.66 2.16
N PRO A 71 11.12 7.77 1.56
CA PRO A 71 10.93 8.67 0.41
C PRO A 71 11.37 10.10 0.73
N PRO A 72 12.09 10.78 -0.19
CA PRO A 72 12.50 12.16 0.02
C PRO A 72 11.29 13.10 0.09
N LYS A 73 11.48 14.25 0.73
CA LYS A 73 10.44 15.28 0.80
C LYS A 73 9.98 15.66 -0.60
N GLY A 74 8.68 15.73 -0.79
CA GLY A 74 8.07 16.08 -2.08
C GLY A 74 7.87 14.90 -3.02
N GLN A 75 8.31 13.69 -2.62
CA GLN A 75 8.05 12.48 -3.37
C GLN A 75 7.16 11.55 -2.56
N TYR A 76 6.34 10.81 -3.23
CA TYR A 76 5.32 9.96 -2.62
C TYR A 76 5.38 8.57 -3.24
N VAL A 77 5.00 7.57 -2.44
CA VAL A 77 4.92 6.19 -2.96
C VAL A 77 3.60 6.05 -3.71
N CYS A 78 3.71 5.70 -4.98
CA CYS A 78 2.57 5.51 -5.88
C CYS A 78 2.35 4.04 -6.16
N HIS A 79 1.13 3.70 -6.55
CA HIS A 79 0.74 2.32 -6.90
C HIS A 79 0.58 2.22 -8.42
N VAL A 80 1.32 1.30 -9.03
CA VAL A 80 1.31 1.13 -10.51
C VAL A 80 -0.11 0.86 -11.02
N ASP A 81 -0.85 -0.02 -10.35
CA ASP A 81 -2.22 -0.38 -10.75
C ASP A 81 -3.29 0.59 -10.22
N GLY A 82 -2.91 1.55 -9.39
CA GLY A 82 -3.84 2.48 -8.77
C GLY A 82 -4.63 1.93 -7.58
N PHE A 83 -4.45 0.66 -7.22
CA PHE A 83 -5.14 0.06 -6.08
C PHE A 83 -4.30 0.24 -4.81
N LEU A 84 -4.81 1.02 -3.87
CA LEU A 84 -4.08 1.44 -2.68
C LEU A 84 -3.85 0.31 -1.68
N GLU A 85 -4.59 -0.76 -1.78
CA GLU A 85 -4.44 -1.96 -0.95
C GLU A 85 -3.37 -2.92 -1.47
N ASN A 86 -2.91 -2.75 -2.71
CA ASN A 86 -1.86 -3.59 -3.28
C ASN A 86 -0.49 -2.99 -3.00
N ASN A 87 0.05 -3.32 -1.82
CA ASN A 87 1.32 -2.78 -1.34
C ASN A 87 2.52 -3.71 -1.59
N HIS A 88 2.39 -4.62 -2.55
CA HIS A 88 3.54 -5.42 -2.97
C HIS A 88 4.60 -4.51 -3.56
N ILE A 89 5.88 -4.78 -3.27
CA ILE A 89 6.98 -3.90 -3.69
C ILE A 89 7.00 -3.66 -5.21
N ASP A 90 6.65 -4.67 -6.00
CA ASP A 90 6.65 -4.55 -7.47
C ASP A 90 5.58 -3.59 -7.99
N ASN A 91 4.60 -3.25 -7.15
CA ASN A 91 3.52 -2.33 -7.48
C ASN A 91 3.79 -0.89 -7.00
N LEU A 92 4.96 -0.62 -6.41
CA LEU A 92 5.25 0.66 -5.79
C LEU A 92 6.37 1.39 -6.52
N TYR A 93 6.21 2.69 -6.68
CA TYR A 93 7.25 3.56 -7.24
C TYR A 93 7.14 4.96 -6.63
N LEU A 94 8.21 5.73 -6.69
CA LEU A 94 8.18 7.12 -6.23
C LEU A 94 7.68 8.04 -7.32
N GLY A 95 6.80 8.95 -6.96
CA GLY A 95 6.27 9.93 -7.88
C GLY A 95 5.96 11.25 -7.21
N THR A 96 5.65 12.24 -8.01
CA THR A 96 5.23 13.56 -7.55
C THR A 96 3.76 13.53 -7.14
N ARG A 97 3.30 14.63 -6.52
CA ARG A 97 1.89 14.78 -6.18
C ARG A 97 0.99 14.65 -7.41
N ALA A 98 1.44 15.17 -8.55
CA ALA A 98 0.69 15.06 -9.81
C ALA A 98 0.55 13.62 -10.26
N GLU A 99 1.60 12.80 -10.10
CA GLU A 99 1.56 11.38 -10.43
C GLU A 99 0.63 10.60 -9.49
N VAL A 100 0.62 10.94 -8.20
CA VAL A 100 -0.33 10.35 -7.25
C VAL A 100 -1.76 10.63 -7.70
N ALA A 101 -2.06 11.86 -8.08
CA ALA A 101 -3.38 12.24 -8.55
C ALA A 101 -3.78 11.47 -9.81
N ARG A 102 -2.86 11.31 -10.76
CA ARG A 102 -3.11 10.52 -11.98
C ARG A 102 -3.39 9.06 -11.68
N THR A 103 -2.66 8.48 -10.73
CA THR A 103 -2.86 7.10 -10.32
C THR A 103 -4.25 6.92 -9.71
N SER A 104 -4.70 7.85 -8.87
CA SER A 104 -6.04 7.82 -8.29
C SER A 104 -7.13 7.92 -9.36
N ALA A 105 -6.95 8.80 -10.35
CA ALA A 105 -7.88 8.92 -11.45
C ALA A 105 -7.96 7.65 -12.29
N ARG A 106 -6.81 7.01 -12.54
CA ARG A 106 -6.73 5.74 -13.26
C ARG A 106 -7.47 4.63 -12.51
N ARG A 107 -7.32 4.57 -11.20
CA ARG A 107 -8.03 3.60 -10.37
C ARG A 107 -9.54 3.77 -10.48
N SER A 108 -10.02 5.02 -10.39
CA SER A 108 -11.44 5.32 -10.51
C SER A 108 -11.99 4.90 -11.87
N ALA A 109 -11.26 5.18 -12.94
CA ALA A 109 -11.64 4.79 -14.29
C ALA A 109 -11.70 3.27 -14.43
N THR A 110 -10.73 2.54 -13.84
CA THR A 110 -10.70 1.07 -13.87
C THR A 110 -11.90 0.47 -13.13
N ILE A 111 -12.24 1.01 -11.96
CA ILE A 111 -13.40 0.55 -11.19
C ILE A 111 -14.69 0.79 -11.97
N TYR A 112 -14.83 1.96 -12.58
CA TYR A 112 -15.99 2.30 -13.38
C TYR A 112 -16.12 1.37 -14.59
N GLN A 113 -15.01 1.07 -15.27
CA GLN A 113 -15.01 0.16 -16.42
C GLN A 113 -15.43 -1.25 -16.03
N ARG A 114 -14.97 -1.75 -14.88
CA ARG A 114 -15.41 -3.06 -14.37
C ARG A 114 -16.91 -3.09 -14.14
N TYR A 115 -17.45 -2.04 -13.56
CA TYR A 115 -18.90 -1.93 -13.34
C TYR A 115 -19.67 -1.98 -14.66
N ILE A 116 -19.23 -1.24 -15.67
CA ILE A 116 -19.85 -1.23 -16.99
C ILE A 116 -19.80 -2.62 -17.64
N ASP A 117 -18.65 -3.31 -17.53
CA ASP A 117 -18.48 -4.65 -18.09
C ASP A 117 -19.43 -5.65 -17.43
N GLU A 118 -19.55 -5.63 -16.12
CA GLU A 118 -20.46 -6.50 -15.37
C GLU A 118 -21.91 -6.29 -15.76
N VAL A 119 -22.35 -5.03 -15.85
CA VAL A 119 -23.72 -4.70 -16.26
C VAL A 119 -23.98 -5.13 -17.68
N THR A 120 -23.02 -4.96 -18.59
CA THR A 120 -23.12 -5.35 -19.98
C THR A 120 -23.28 -6.87 -20.12
N GLU A 121 -22.46 -7.64 -19.37
CA GLU A 121 -22.56 -9.10 -19.37
C GLU A 121 -23.93 -9.57 -18.87
N GLU A 122 -24.42 -8.96 -17.80
CA GLU A 122 -25.73 -9.28 -17.24
C GLU A 122 -26.85 -9.02 -18.26
N ILE A 123 -26.83 -7.87 -18.91
CA ILE A 123 -27.80 -7.52 -19.95
C ILE A 123 -27.73 -8.52 -21.12
N ASN A 124 -26.55 -8.84 -21.60
CA ASN A 124 -26.35 -9.78 -22.69
C ASN A 124 -26.87 -11.17 -22.34
N SER A 125 -26.65 -11.61 -21.11
CA SER A 125 -27.16 -12.89 -20.63
C SER A 125 -28.68 -12.92 -20.62
N ILE A 126 -29.33 -11.85 -20.14
CA ILE A 126 -30.79 -11.72 -20.11
C ILE A 126 -31.37 -11.74 -21.53
N LEU A 127 -30.69 -11.08 -22.47
CA LEU A 127 -31.14 -10.99 -23.86
C LEU A 127 -30.72 -12.15 -24.73
N GLY A 128 -29.94 -13.11 -24.19
CA GLY A 128 -29.47 -14.24 -24.94
C GLY A 128 -28.42 -13.92 -26.00
N LEU A 129 -27.63 -12.88 -25.77
CA LEU A 129 -26.61 -12.42 -26.73
C LEU A 129 -25.20 -12.93 -26.40
N ASP A 130 -25.09 -13.93 -25.56
CA ASP A 130 -23.79 -14.51 -25.18
C ASP A 130 -23.13 -15.23 -26.36
#